data_c8f31c0d8987a30d70dc3405441779d3
#
_entry.id   c8f31c0d8987a30d70dc3405441779d3
#
_cell.length_a   1.000
_cell.length_b   1.000
_cell.length_c   1.000
_cell.angle_alpha   90.00
_cell.angle_beta   90.00
_cell.angle_gamma   90.00
#
_symmetry.space_group_name_H-M   'P 1'
#
loop_
_entity.id
_entity.type
_entity.pdbx_description
1 polymer ?
#
loop_
_entity_poly.entity_id
_entity_poly.type
_entity_poly.pdbx_seq_one_letter_code
_entity_poly.pdbx_strand_id
1 'polypeptide(L)'
;MRYLTAGESHGPSLTAIIEGIPAGLKLSAKDINEDLKRRQGGYGRGNRMKIETDQVIISSGVRHGKTLGSPITLTVTNKDHSKWLDIMSVEDIEERLKQKRRIKHPRPGHADLVGGIKYRFDDLRNALERSSARETTMRVAIGAIAKRILKEIGIEIANHIVVFGGKEITVPDKLTVQQIKVLSSQSQVAIVNPSFEQEIKDYIDSVKKAGDTIGGVIETIVGGVPVGLGSYVHWDRKLDAKIAQAIVSINAFKGVEFGLGFKSGFLKGSQVMDSISWTKDQGYIRQSNNLGGFEGGMTNGEPIVVRGVMKPIPTLYKPLMSVDIDTHEPYRATVERSDPTALPAAGVVMEAVVATVLVTEVLEKFSSDNMYELKEAVKLYRNYVNHF
;
A
#
# COMPACT_ATOMS: atom_id res chain seq x y z
N MET A 1 15.96 6.20 3.89
CA MET A 1 15.23 6.63 2.66
C MET A 1 14.16 7.65 3.01
N ARG A 2 14.04 8.76 2.27
CA ARG A 2 13.02 9.81 2.44
C ARG A 2 12.36 10.10 1.09
N TYR A 3 11.09 10.49 1.10
CA TYR A 3 10.39 10.83 -0.14
C TYR A 3 9.27 11.85 0.08
N LEU A 4 8.92 12.56 -0.98
CA LEU A 4 7.73 13.42 -1.07
C LEU A 4 6.90 13.01 -2.27
N THR A 5 5.59 13.12 -2.15
CA THR A 5 4.64 12.93 -3.27
C THR A 5 3.80 14.17 -3.46
N ALA A 6 3.53 14.52 -4.71
CA ALA A 6 2.72 15.66 -5.11
C ALA A 6 1.77 15.30 -6.25
N GLY A 7 0.80 16.16 -6.51
CA GLY A 7 -0.17 16.03 -7.59
C GLY A 7 -1.57 15.68 -7.12
N GLU A 8 -2.54 16.12 -7.88
CA GLU A 8 -3.98 15.95 -7.69
C GLU A 8 -4.53 14.87 -8.62
N SER A 9 -5.69 14.31 -8.25
CA SER A 9 -6.31 13.19 -8.99
C SER A 9 -6.56 13.49 -10.47
N HIS A 10 -6.96 14.72 -10.78
CA HIS A 10 -7.24 15.19 -12.13
C HIS A 10 -6.28 16.29 -12.60
N GLY A 11 -5.23 16.59 -11.81
CA GLY A 11 -4.13 17.45 -12.22
C GLY A 11 -3.31 16.86 -13.37
N PRO A 12 -2.32 17.57 -13.91
CA PRO A 12 -1.54 17.14 -15.09
C PRO A 12 -0.74 15.85 -14.85
N SER A 13 -0.24 15.66 -13.63
CA SER A 13 0.60 14.52 -13.30
C SER A 13 0.63 14.26 -11.79
N LEU A 14 1.13 13.09 -11.43
CA LEU A 14 1.57 12.76 -10.09
C LEU A 14 3.10 12.67 -10.09
N THR A 15 3.75 13.20 -9.07
CA THR A 15 5.20 13.25 -8.96
C THR A 15 5.67 12.73 -7.60
N ALA A 16 6.82 12.08 -7.59
CA ALA A 16 7.54 11.73 -6.37
C ALA A 16 9.02 12.07 -6.51
N ILE A 17 9.63 12.53 -5.42
CA ILE A 17 11.08 12.68 -5.27
C ILE A 17 11.51 11.78 -4.13
N ILE A 18 12.54 10.96 -4.40
CA ILE A 18 13.07 9.96 -3.46
C ILE A 18 14.55 10.20 -3.29
N GLU A 19 15.03 10.21 -2.04
CA GLU A 19 16.45 10.27 -1.72
C GLU A 19 16.89 9.14 -0.78
N GLY A 20 18.20 8.89 -0.72
CA GLY A 20 18.79 7.85 0.10
C GLY A 20 18.66 6.45 -0.52
N ILE A 21 18.57 6.37 -1.85
CA ILE A 21 18.68 5.10 -2.57
C ILE A 21 20.16 4.84 -2.88
N PRO A 22 20.73 3.68 -2.51
CA PRO A 22 22.12 3.35 -2.79
C PRO A 22 22.44 3.38 -4.28
N ALA A 23 23.64 3.84 -4.64
CA ALA A 23 24.14 3.79 -6.01
C ALA A 23 24.29 2.35 -6.51
N GLY A 24 24.15 2.14 -7.82
CA GLY A 24 24.41 0.84 -8.44
C GLY A 24 23.26 -0.15 -8.43
N LEU A 25 22.08 0.22 -7.89
CA LEU A 25 20.87 -0.59 -8.06
C LEU A 25 20.47 -0.63 -9.54
N LYS A 26 20.27 -1.82 -10.10
CA LYS A 26 19.68 -1.98 -11.44
C LYS A 26 18.21 -1.57 -11.39
N LEU A 27 17.86 -0.52 -12.13
CA LEU A 27 16.52 0.05 -12.13
C LEU A 27 16.15 0.58 -13.51
N SER A 28 14.94 0.24 -13.96
CA SER A 28 14.32 0.77 -15.18
C SER A 28 12.87 1.15 -14.94
N ALA A 29 12.29 1.94 -15.82
CA ALA A 29 10.85 2.25 -15.79
C ALA A 29 9.98 0.98 -15.87
N LYS A 30 10.44 -0.06 -16.57
CA LYS A 30 9.73 -1.34 -16.68
C LYS A 30 9.53 -1.98 -15.30
N ASP A 31 10.57 -1.99 -14.44
CA ASP A 31 10.50 -2.57 -13.09
C ASP A 31 9.40 -1.91 -12.24
N ILE A 32 9.22 -0.59 -12.40
CA ILE A 32 8.19 0.17 -11.68
C ILE A 32 6.81 -0.04 -12.31
N ASN A 33 6.74 -0.04 -13.64
CA ASN A 33 5.50 -0.18 -14.39
C ASN A 33 4.82 -1.54 -14.19
N GLU A 34 5.56 -2.59 -13.87
CA GLU A 34 5.00 -3.90 -13.51
C GLU A 34 4.09 -3.79 -12.27
N ASP A 35 4.52 -3.08 -11.23
CA ASP A 35 3.70 -2.87 -10.04
C ASP A 35 2.56 -1.86 -10.26
N LEU A 36 2.79 -0.82 -11.04
CA LEU A 36 1.73 0.11 -11.44
C LEU A 36 0.61 -0.62 -12.19
N LYS A 37 0.97 -1.54 -13.09
CA LYS A 37 0.01 -2.41 -13.80
C LYS A 37 -0.75 -3.32 -12.84
N ARG A 38 -0.08 -3.95 -11.85
CA ARG A 38 -0.75 -4.75 -10.82
C ARG A 38 -1.76 -3.93 -10.03
N ARG A 39 -1.40 -2.69 -9.62
CA ARG A 39 -2.30 -1.77 -8.92
C ARG A 39 -3.55 -1.42 -9.74
N GLN A 40 -3.43 -1.37 -11.06
CA GLN A 40 -4.54 -1.07 -11.96
C GLN A 40 -5.42 -2.29 -12.27
N GLY A 41 -4.95 -3.50 -12.00
CA GLY A 41 -5.66 -4.75 -12.23
C GLY A 41 -6.70 -5.09 -11.16
N GLY A 42 -7.28 -6.27 -11.30
CA GLY A 42 -8.27 -6.86 -10.39
C GLY A 42 -9.70 -6.80 -10.92
N TYR A 43 -10.52 -7.77 -10.46
CA TYR A 43 -11.94 -7.86 -10.81
C TYR A 43 -12.74 -6.72 -10.18
N GLY A 44 -13.80 -6.28 -10.84
CA GLY A 44 -14.65 -5.19 -10.37
C GLY A 44 -14.12 -3.78 -10.65
N ARG A 45 -12.94 -3.65 -11.31
CA ARG A 45 -12.38 -2.34 -11.67
C ARG A 45 -13.16 -1.69 -12.81
N GLY A 46 -13.44 -0.39 -12.65
CA GLY A 46 -14.21 0.38 -13.63
C GLY A 46 -13.44 0.74 -14.90
N ASN A 47 -14.14 1.34 -15.86
CA ASN A 47 -13.60 1.70 -17.17
C ASN A 47 -12.44 2.69 -17.13
N ARG A 48 -12.25 3.47 -16.04
CA ARG A 48 -11.10 4.37 -15.89
C ARG A 48 -9.78 3.61 -16.00
N MET A 49 -9.72 2.39 -15.45
CA MET A 49 -8.51 1.57 -15.49
C MET A 49 -8.17 1.03 -16.88
N LYS A 50 -9.14 1.03 -17.81
CA LYS A 50 -8.91 0.67 -19.22
C LYS A 50 -8.33 1.85 -20.02
N ILE A 51 -8.57 3.07 -19.57
CA ILE A 51 -8.12 4.31 -20.25
C ILE A 51 -6.72 4.71 -19.78
N GLU A 52 -6.46 4.61 -18.48
CA GLU A 52 -5.19 4.99 -17.86
C GLU A 52 -4.27 3.77 -17.72
N THR A 53 -3.28 3.65 -18.58
CA THR A 53 -2.10 2.80 -18.34
C THR A 53 -1.04 3.69 -17.71
N ASP A 54 -0.88 3.58 -16.38
CA ASP A 54 0.14 4.32 -15.66
C ASP A 54 1.53 3.89 -16.13
N GLN A 55 2.29 4.86 -16.61
CA GLN A 55 3.68 4.69 -17.04
C GLN A 55 4.52 5.73 -16.31
N VAL A 56 5.56 5.28 -15.62
CA VAL A 56 6.47 6.18 -14.93
C VAL A 56 7.51 6.74 -15.90
N ILE A 57 7.80 8.04 -15.75
CA ILE A 57 8.96 8.71 -16.32
C ILE A 57 9.96 8.90 -15.19
N ILE A 58 11.19 8.42 -15.38
CA ILE A 58 12.32 8.66 -14.47
C ILE A 58 13.13 9.81 -15.06
N SER A 59 13.15 10.97 -14.41
CA SER A 59 13.81 12.17 -14.94
C SER A 59 15.14 12.49 -14.26
N SER A 60 15.48 11.85 -13.15
CA SER A 60 16.76 12.01 -12.44
C SER A 60 17.14 10.76 -11.63
N GLY A 61 18.39 10.72 -11.16
CA GLY A 61 18.90 9.72 -10.21
C GLY A 61 19.21 8.35 -10.79
N VAL A 62 18.95 8.12 -12.09
CA VAL A 62 19.26 6.86 -12.79
C VAL A 62 19.96 7.16 -14.12
N ARG A 63 21.05 6.42 -14.39
CA ARG A 63 21.79 6.52 -15.67
C ARG A 63 22.26 5.14 -16.10
N HIS A 64 22.09 4.80 -17.38
CA HIS A 64 22.47 3.51 -17.95
C HIS A 64 21.91 2.32 -17.15
N GLY A 65 20.64 2.44 -16.66
CA GLY A 65 19.94 1.40 -15.91
C GLY A 65 20.45 1.17 -14.49
N LYS A 66 21.19 2.14 -13.90
CA LYS A 66 21.68 2.06 -12.52
C LYS A 66 21.41 3.37 -11.77
N THR A 67 21.06 3.26 -10.50
CA THR A 67 20.94 4.40 -9.58
C THR A 67 22.30 5.06 -9.33
N LEU A 68 22.27 6.38 -9.08
CA LEU A 68 23.46 7.21 -8.91
C LEU A 68 23.74 7.62 -7.44
N GLY A 69 22.84 7.28 -6.50
CA GLY A 69 22.88 7.82 -5.13
C GLY A 69 22.26 9.21 -4.99
N SER A 70 22.02 9.92 -6.09
CA SER A 70 21.32 11.21 -6.12
C SER A 70 19.80 11.04 -6.09
N PRO A 71 19.02 12.11 -5.78
CA PRO A 71 17.56 12.04 -5.76
C PRO A 71 16.95 11.54 -7.07
N ILE A 72 16.01 10.61 -6.94
CA ILE A 72 15.26 10.05 -8.07
C ILE A 72 13.92 10.77 -8.18
N THR A 73 13.62 11.35 -9.35
CA THR A 73 12.34 11.95 -9.64
C THR A 73 11.52 11.03 -10.53
N LEU A 74 10.30 10.73 -10.09
CA LEU A 74 9.31 9.93 -10.79
C LEU A 74 8.11 10.78 -11.14
N THR A 75 7.60 10.67 -12.38
CA THR A 75 6.37 11.33 -12.80
C THR A 75 5.48 10.34 -13.55
N VAL A 76 4.17 10.39 -13.24
CA VAL A 76 3.12 9.69 -13.98
C VAL A 76 2.12 10.70 -14.48
N THR A 77 1.97 10.82 -15.81
CA THR A 77 1.04 11.74 -16.44
C THR A 77 -0.40 11.24 -16.30
N ASN A 78 -1.33 12.15 -15.94
CA ASN A 78 -2.76 11.85 -15.90
C ASN A 78 -3.38 12.08 -17.29
N LYS A 79 -3.71 11.02 -18.00
CA LYS A 79 -4.32 11.11 -19.35
C LYS A 79 -5.69 11.78 -19.35
N ASP A 80 -6.47 11.63 -18.26
CA ASP A 80 -7.78 12.24 -18.15
C ASP A 80 -7.73 13.78 -17.93
N HIS A 81 -6.56 14.34 -17.61
CA HIS A 81 -6.35 15.77 -17.38
C HIS A 81 -6.81 16.65 -18.54
N SER A 82 -6.70 16.17 -19.79
CA SER A 82 -7.18 16.90 -20.97
C SER A 82 -8.64 17.34 -20.91
N LYS A 83 -9.46 16.66 -20.09
CA LYS A 83 -10.88 17.01 -19.83
C LYS A 83 -11.08 17.90 -18.63
N TRP A 84 -9.99 18.32 -17.98
CA TRP A 84 -9.99 19.02 -16.71
C TRP A 84 -9.19 20.33 -16.76
N LEU A 85 -8.71 20.75 -17.93
CA LEU A 85 -7.81 21.89 -18.08
C LEU A 85 -8.31 23.14 -17.39
N ASP A 86 -9.56 23.54 -17.63
CA ASP A 86 -10.16 24.72 -17.00
C ASP A 86 -10.38 24.49 -15.49
N ILE A 87 -10.89 23.29 -15.14
CA ILE A 87 -11.28 22.96 -13.75
C ILE A 87 -10.06 22.87 -12.82
N MET A 88 -8.94 22.37 -13.32
CA MET A 88 -7.69 22.18 -12.58
C MET A 88 -6.62 23.21 -12.99
N SER A 89 -7.04 24.36 -13.54
CA SER A 89 -6.14 25.47 -13.85
C SER A 89 -5.43 25.97 -12.60
N VAL A 90 -4.14 26.25 -12.70
CA VAL A 90 -3.36 26.94 -11.67
C VAL A 90 -3.58 28.46 -11.70
N GLU A 91 -4.01 28.95 -12.86
CA GLU A 91 -4.34 30.37 -13.06
C GLU A 91 -5.78 30.64 -12.62
N ASP A 92 -6.07 31.89 -12.27
CA ASP A 92 -7.43 32.34 -12.00
C ASP A 92 -8.29 32.25 -13.27
N ILE A 93 -9.52 31.80 -13.11
CA ILE A 93 -10.47 31.58 -14.20
C ILE A 93 -11.81 32.28 -13.92
N GLU A 94 -12.62 32.44 -14.95
CA GLU A 94 -13.97 32.99 -14.84
C GLU A 94 -14.80 32.26 -13.77
N GLU A 95 -15.54 33.00 -12.95
CA GLU A 95 -16.36 32.48 -11.85
C GLU A 95 -17.33 31.37 -12.31
N ARG A 96 -17.93 31.50 -13.49
CA ARG A 96 -18.81 30.51 -14.10
C ARG A 96 -18.11 29.16 -14.29
N LEU A 97 -16.80 29.15 -14.61
CA LEU A 97 -16.03 27.92 -14.81
C LEU A 97 -15.66 27.28 -13.46
N LYS A 98 -15.41 28.09 -12.42
CA LYS A 98 -15.17 27.59 -11.05
C LYS A 98 -16.37 26.78 -10.53
N GLN A 99 -17.60 27.20 -10.87
CA GLN A 99 -18.83 26.51 -10.43
C GLN A 99 -19.09 25.18 -11.19
N LYS A 100 -18.48 24.95 -12.34
CA LYS A 100 -18.82 23.88 -13.27
C LYS A 100 -18.70 22.45 -12.69
N ARG A 101 -17.76 22.21 -11.78
CA ARG A 101 -17.56 20.92 -11.10
C ARG A 101 -17.32 21.08 -9.61
N ARG A 102 -17.84 22.16 -9.04
CA ARG A 102 -17.79 22.41 -7.61
C ARG A 102 -18.50 21.29 -6.85
N ILE A 103 -17.88 20.82 -5.78
CA ILE A 103 -18.45 19.81 -4.88
C ILE A 103 -18.93 20.49 -3.62
N LYS A 104 -20.23 20.44 -3.37
CA LYS A 104 -20.89 21.01 -2.21
C LYS A 104 -21.70 20.01 -1.36
N HIS A 105 -21.81 18.77 -1.82
CA HIS A 105 -22.48 17.69 -1.09
C HIS A 105 -21.42 16.66 -0.63
N PRO A 106 -20.89 16.79 0.60
CA PRO A 106 -19.80 15.94 1.07
C PRO A 106 -20.22 14.48 1.17
N ARG A 107 -19.30 13.58 0.87
CA ARG A 107 -19.52 12.14 0.98
C ARG A 107 -19.26 11.67 2.41
N PRO A 108 -20.22 10.97 3.07
CA PRO A 108 -19.99 10.36 4.37
C PRO A 108 -18.78 9.41 4.34
N GLY A 109 -17.89 9.55 5.32
CA GLY A 109 -16.67 8.71 5.43
C GLY A 109 -15.53 9.09 4.47
N HIS A 110 -15.65 10.18 3.70
CA HIS A 110 -14.57 10.76 2.88
C HIS A 110 -13.96 12.01 3.55
N ALA A 111 -12.84 12.49 3.00
CA ALA A 111 -12.16 13.68 3.52
C ALA A 111 -12.85 15.01 3.17
N ASP A 112 -13.87 15.01 2.32
CA ASP A 112 -14.47 16.19 1.71
C ASP A 112 -14.82 17.27 2.75
N LEU A 113 -15.74 16.98 3.68
CA LEU A 113 -16.21 17.95 4.68
C LEU A 113 -15.10 18.35 5.65
N VAL A 114 -14.41 17.38 6.23
CA VAL A 114 -13.36 17.65 7.23
C VAL A 114 -12.19 18.43 6.62
N GLY A 115 -11.82 18.10 5.37
CA GLY A 115 -10.81 18.85 4.61
C GLY A 115 -11.27 20.27 4.29
N GLY A 116 -12.52 20.44 3.84
CA GLY A 116 -13.13 21.75 3.60
C GLY A 116 -13.09 22.64 4.84
N ILE A 117 -13.53 22.13 5.98
CA ILE A 117 -13.50 22.85 7.27
C ILE A 117 -12.06 23.20 7.67
N LYS A 118 -11.14 22.22 7.62
CA LYS A 118 -9.75 22.40 8.06
C LYS A 118 -9.02 23.49 7.28
N TYR A 119 -9.18 23.50 5.96
CA TYR A 119 -8.47 24.40 5.06
C TYR A 119 -9.31 25.58 4.59
N ARG A 120 -10.56 25.72 5.10
CA ARG A 120 -11.52 26.79 4.75
C ARG A 120 -11.82 26.82 3.25
N PHE A 121 -12.05 25.65 2.65
CA PHE A 121 -12.46 25.56 1.26
C PHE A 121 -13.98 25.71 1.13
N ASP A 122 -14.41 26.53 0.20
CA ASP A 122 -15.80 26.67 -0.27
C ASP A 122 -16.13 25.65 -1.37
N ASP A 123 -15.12 25.09 -2.02
CA ASP A 123 -15.22 23.96 -2.94
C ASP A 123 -14.54 22.73 -2.35
N LEU A 124 -15.33 21.71 -1.98
CA LEU A 124 -14.81 20.47 -1.41
C LEU A 124 -14.00 19.64 -2.40
N ARG A 125 -14.00 20.01 -3.70
CA ARG A 125 -13.11 19.41 -4.70
C ARG A 125 -11.64 19.61 -4.33
N ASN A 126 -11.29 20.74 -3.75
CA ASN A 126 -9.91 21.00 -3.30
C ASN A 126 -9.40 19.95 -2.30
N ALA A 127 -10.27 19.49 -1.40
CA ALA A 127 -9.94 18.37 -0.51
C ALA A 127 -9.95 17.01 -1.22
N LEU A 128 -10.92 16.80 -2.13
CA LEU A 128 -11.09 15.53 -2.86
C LEU A 128 -9.88 15.21 -3.73
N GLU A 129 -9.37 16.18 -4.46
CA GLU A 129 -8.32 15.96 -5.47
C GLU A 129 -7.06 15.35 -4.84
N ARG A 130 -6.60 15.85 -3.72
CA ARG A 130 -5.41 15.30 -3.04
C ARG A 130 -5.71 14.09 -2.15
N SER A 131 -6.90 14.01 -1.55
CA SER A 131 -7.29 12.88 -0.70
C SER A 131 -7.71 11.62 -1.49
N SER A 132 -7.76 11.72 -2.80
CA SER A 132 -8.07 10.61 -3.70
C SER A 132 -7.03 9.49 -3.61
N ALA A 133 -7.48 8.23 -3.68
CA ALA A 133 -6.60 7.07 -3.77
C ALA A 133 -5.68 7.08 -5.01
N ARG A 134 -5.84 8.04 -5.95
CA ARG A 134 -4.93 8.25 -7.08
C ARG A 134 -3.50 8.55 -6.61
N GLU A 135 -3.31 9.23 -5.46
CA GLU A 135 -1.99 9.51 -4.88
C GLU A 135 -1.17 8.24 -4.62
N THR A 136 -1.83 7.11 -4.33
CA THR A 136 -1.16 5.83 -4.06
C THR A 136 -0.41 5.28 -5.27
N THR A 137 -0.62 5.80 -6.47
CA THR A 137 0.21 5.52 -7.66
C THR A 137 1.67 5.80 -7.36
N MET A 138 1.98 6.95 -6.74
CA MET A 138 3.36 7.29 -6.39
C MET A 138 3.90 6.44 -5.23
N ARG A 139 3.07 6.05 -4.26
CA ARG A 139 3.50 5.10 -3.22
C ARG A 139 3.88 3.74 -3.80
N VAL A 140 3.14 3.26 -4.80
CA VAL A 140 3.48 2.01 -5.50
C VAL A 140 4.75 2.17 -6.33
N ALA A 141 4.95 3.29 -7.01
CA ALA A 141 6.17 3.55 -7.77
C ALA A 141 7.42 3.58 -6.86
N ILE A 142 7.32 4.21 -5.68
CA ILE A 142 8.37 4.23 -4.64
C ILE A 142 8.61 2.82 -4.10
N GLY A 143 7.52 2.11 -3.76
CA GLY A 143 7.57 0.74 -3.25
C GLY A 143 8.19 -0.26 -4.22
N ALA A 144 8.02 -0.06 -5.54
CA ALA A 144 8.66 -0.87 -6.56
C ALA A 144 10.20 -0.75 -6.49
N ILE A 145 10.73 0.46 -6.28
CA ILE A 145 12.18 0.66 -6.07
C ILE A 145 12.61 -0.03 -4.76
N ALA A 146 11.84 0.15 -3.69
CA ALA A 146 12.11 -0.50 -2.40
C ALA A 146 12.17 -2.03 -2.55
N LYS A 147 11.21 -2.65 -3.24
CA LYS A 147 11.21 -4.09 -3.50
C LYS A 147 12.42 -4.57 -4.32
N ARG A 148 12.92 -3.73 -5.23
CA ARG A 148 14.16 -4.06 -5.96
C ARG A 148 15.36 -4.14 -5.02
N ILE A 149 15.50 -3.20 -4.07
CA ILE A 149 16.57 -3.24 -3.06
C ILE A 149 16.41 -4.50 -2.19
N LEU A 150 15.20 -4.75 -1.66
CA LEU A 150 14.93 -5.91 -0.81
C LEU A 150 15.28 -7.23 -1.51
N LYS A 151 14.90 -7.37 -2.78
CA LYS A 151 15.21 -8.55 -3.60
C LYS A 151 16.72 -8.78 -3.73
N GLU A 152 17.51 -7.73 -3.90
CA GLU A 152 18.97 -7.81 -4.02
C GLU A 152 19.66 -8.33 -2.75
N ILE A 153 19.00 -8.24 -1.60
CA ILE A 153 19.45 -8.76 -0.31
C ILE A 153 18.66 -9.98 0.17
N GLY A 154 17.89 -10.62 -0.72
CA GLY A 154 17.20 -11.87 -0.45
C GLY A 154 15.95 -11.73 0.41
N ILE A 155 15.30 -10.55 0.42
CA ILE A 155 14.00 -10.34 1.08
C ILE A 155 12.91 -10.33 0.00
N GLU A 156 11.89 -11.16 0.19
CA GLU A 156 10.74 -11.25 -0.70
C GLU A 156 9.46 -10.80 0.01
N ILE A 157 8.54 -10.20 -0.76
CA ILE A 157 7.27 -9.70 -0.26
C ILE A 157 6.14 -10.11 -1.20
N ALA A 158 5.02 -10.51 -0.63
CA ALA A 158 3.79 -10.82 -1.36
C ALA A 158 2.57 -10.40 -0.55
N ASN A 159 1.44 -10.20 -1.23
CA ASN A 159 0.15 -9.96 -0.61
C ASN A 159 -0.93 -10.85 -1.19
N HIS A 160 -1.96 -11.10 -0.40
CA HIS A 160 -3.21 -11.71 -0.83
C HIS A 160 -4.37 -11.24 0.04
N ILE A 161 -5.60 -11.51 -0.41
CA ILE A 161 -6.79 -11.13 0.34
C ILE A 161 -7.29 -12.34 1.13
N VAL A 162 -7.55 -12.13 2.42
CA VAL A 162 -8.00 -13.17 3.37
C VAL A 162 -9.46 -12.99 3.77
N VAL A 163 -10.03 -11.78 3.64
CA VAL A 163 -11.45 -11.54 3.83
C VAL A 163 -11.98 -10.61 2.75
N PHE A 164 -13.07 -10.97 2.13
CA PHE A 164 -13.73 -10.20 1.09
C PHE A 164 -15.19 -9.91 1.48
N GLY A 165 -15.47 -8.69 1.93
CA GLY A 165 -16.83 -8.27 2.32
C GLY A 165 -17.47 -9.16 3.39
N GLY A 166 -16.70 -9.62 4.38
CA GLY A 166 -17.15 -10.54 5.43
C GLY A 166 -17.03 -12.03 5.09
N LYS A 167 -16.68 -12.39 3.84
CA LYS A 167 -16.39 -13.76 3.45
C LYS A 167 -14.91 -14.07 3.71
N GLU A 168 -14.64 -15.02 4.61
CA GLU A 168 -13.29 -15.48 4.91
C GLU A 168 -12.80 -16.46 3.82
N ILE A 169 -11.58 -16.27 3.39
CA ILE A 169 -10.90 -17.12 2.40
C ILE A 169 -9.98 -18.08 3.15
N THR A 170 -10.26 -19.37 3.08
CA THR A 170 -9.38 -20.37 3.67
C THR A 170 -8.03 -20.38 2.94
N VAL A 171 -6.98 -20.05 3.68
CA VAL A 171 -5.61 -20.05 3.19
C VAL A 171 -5.01 -21.44 3.44
N PRO A 172 -4.42 -22.10 2.43
CA PRO A 172 -3.69 -23.36 2.64
C PRO A 172 -2.53 -23.17 3.62
N ASP A 173 -2.30 -24.16 4.47
CA ASP A 173 -1.20 -24.13 5.44
C ASP A 173 0.16 -24.09 4.75
N LYS A 174 1.12 -23.39 5.40
CA LYS A 174 2.56 -23.43 5.05
C LYS A 174 2.93 -22.93 3.65
N LEU A 175 2.17 -21.99 3.08
CA LEU A 175 2.57 -21.36 1.83
C LEU A 175 3.82 -20.48 2.04
N THR A 176 4.79 -20.66 1.16
CA THR A 176 5.95 -19.76 1.07
C THR A 176 5.53 -18.41 0.45
N VAL A 177 6.31 -17.36 0.69
CA VAL A 177 6.08 -16.04 0.08
C VAL A 177 6.00 -16.13 -1.44
N GLN A 178 6.87 -16.96 -2.06
CA GLN A 178 6.87 -17.16 -3.51
C GLN A 178 5.59 -17.86 -4.00
N GLN A 179 5.09 -18.86 -3.27
CA GLN A 179 3.82 -19.53 -3.61
C GLN A 179 2.64 -18.56 -3.50
N ILE A 180 2.58 -17.76 -2.43
CA ILE A 180 1.54 -16.72 -2.27
C ILE A 180 1.60 -15.75 -3.45
N LYS A 181 2.79 -15.26 -3.83
CA LYS A 181 2.98 -14.36 -4.95
C LYS A 181 2.47 -14.94 -6.27
N VAL A 182 2.80 -16.20 -6.55
CA VAL A 182 2.34 -16.88 -7.78
C VAL A 182 0.82 -17.05 -7.76
N LEU A 183 0.26 -17.66 -6.70
CA LEU A 183 -1.17 -17.94 -6.61
C LEU A 183 -2.02 -16.65 -6.65
N SER A 184 -1.67 -15.65 -5.84
CA SER A 184 -2.42 -14.39 -5.82
C SER A 184 -2.34 -13.63 -7.15
N SER A 185 -1.21 -13.74 -7.88
CA SER A 185 -1.06 -13.10 -9.21
C SER A 185 -1.89 -13.76 -10.31
N GLN A 186 -2.23 -15.03 -10.16
CA GLN A 186 -3.10 -15.77 -11.08
C GLN A 186 -4.59 -15.51 -10.84
N SER A 187 -4.94 -15.03 -9.64
CA SER A 187 -6.31 -14.70 -9.27
C SER A 187 -6.69 -13.27 -9.65
N GLN A 188 -7.86 -13.08 -10.26
CA GLN A 188 -8.40 -11.76 -10.58
C GLN A 188 -8.88 -10.99 -9.33
N VAL A 189 -9.08 -11.69 -8.22
CA VAL A 189 -9.45 -11.11 -6.92
C VAL A 189 -8.31 -11.18 -5.90
N ALA A 190 -7.10 -11.55 -6.35
CA ALA A 190 -5.88 -11.60 -5.54
C ALA A 190 -5.96 -12.51 -4.31
N ILE A 191 -6.59 -13.67 -4.43
CA ILE A 191 -6.65 -14.72 -3.40
C ILE A 191 -5.71 -15.88 -3.74
N VAL A 192 -5.32 -16.68 -2.73
CA VAL A 192 -4.44 -17.85 -2.92
C VAL A 192 -5.20 -19.17 -3.08
N ASN A 193 -6.48 -19.20 -2.76
CA ASN A 193 -7.32 -20.38 -2.90
C ASN A 193 -8.32 -20.20 -4.05
N PRO A 194 -8.08 -20.80 -5.22
CA PRO A 194 -8.89 -20.57 -6.41
C PRO A 194 -10.34 -21.08 -6.29
N SER A 195 -10.64 -21.96 -5.32
CA SER A 195 -12.00 -22.47 -5.13
C SER A 195 -13.01 -21.38 -4.74
N PHE A 196 -12.55 -20.27 -4.15
CA PHE A 196 -13.39 -19.13 -3.77
C PHE A 196 -13.57 -18.09 -4.90
N GLU A 197 -12.79 -18.20 -5.99
CA GLU A 197 -12.71 -17.09 -6.97
C GLU A 197 -14.06 -16.76 -7.61
N GLN A 198 -14.83 -17.75 -8.03
CA GLN A 198 -16.12 -17.51 -8.67
C GLN A 198 -17.14 -16.95 -7.68
N GLU A 199 -17.21 -17.49 -6.47
CA GLU A 199 -18.08 -16.97 -5.41
C GLU A 199 -17.83 -15.50 -5.09
N ILE A 200 -16.54 -15.11 -5.01
CA ILE A 200 -16.16 -13.72 -4.75
C ILE A 200 -16.53 -12.81 -5.93
N LYS A 201 -16.33 -13.24 -7.17
CA LYS A 201 -16.76 -12.48 -8.36
C LYS A 201 -18.26 -12.26 -8.39
N ASP A 202 -19.05 -13.29 -8.14
CA ASP A 202 -20.52 -13.21 -8.10
C ASP A 202 -20.98 -12.26 -6.99
N TYR A 203 -20.29 -12.28 -5.84
CA TYR A 203 -20.55 -11.37 -4.75
C TYR A 203 -20.25 -9.91 -5.11
N ILE A 204 -19.10 -9.64 -5.74
CA ILE A 204 -18.75 -8.30 -6.24
C ILE A 204 -19.80 -7.78 -7.23
N ASP A 205 -20.26 -8.62 -8.15
CA ASP A 205 -21.25 -8.23 -9.12
C ASP A 205 -22.62 -7.94 -8.49
N SER A 206 -23.02 -8.72 -7.46
CA SER A 206 -24.24 -8.46 -6.70
C SER A 206 -24.19 -7.11 -5.97
N VAL A 207 -23.05 -6.79 -5.34
CA VAL A 207 -22.83 -5.52 -4.66
C VAL A 207 -22.84 -4.35 -5.64
N LYS A 208 -22.18 -4.51 -6.80
CA LYS A 208 -22.20 -3.52 -7.87
C LYS A 208 -23.63 -3.25 -8.37
N LYS A 209 -24.44 -4.29 -8.56
CA LYS A 209 -25.83 -4.19 -8.96
C LYS A 209 -26.67 -3.46 -7.91
N ALA A 210 -26.37 -3.64 -6.62
CA ALA A 210 -27.02 -2.94 -5.51
C ALA A 210 -26.60 -1.47 -5.39
N GLY A 211 -25.58 -1.02 -6.14
CA GLY A 211 -25.02 0.33 -6.04
C GLY A 211 -24.19 0.58 -4.77
N ASP A 212 -23.68 -0.50 -4.16
CA ASP A 212 -22.93 -0.50 -2.91
C ASP A 212 -21.45 -0.82 -3.12
N THR A 213 -20.67 -0.85 -2.04
CA THR A 213 -19.22 -1.16 -2.04
C THR A 213 -18.86 -2.10 -0.91
N ILE A 214 -17.77 -2.85 -1.08
CA ILE A 214 -17.24 -3.77 -0.07
C ILE A 214 -15.78 -3.52 0.22
N GLY A 215 -15.41 -3.68 1.49
CA GLY A 215 -14.06 -3.74 2.01
C GLY A 215 -13.62 -5.18 2.31
N GLY A 216 -12.56 -5.32 3.08
CA GLY A 216 -12.06 -6.62 3.48
C GLY A 216 -10.71 -6.54 4.18
N VAL A 217 -10.04 -7.67 4.31
CA VAL A 217 -8.74 -7.80 4.98
C VAL A 217 -7.71 -8.31 3.98
N ILE A 218 -6.60 -7.61 3.93
CA ILE A 218 -5.43 -7.94 3.11
C ILE A 218 -4.35 -8.44 4.04
N GLU A 219 -3.69 -9.54 3.68
CA GLU A 219 -2.49 -10.03 4.35
C GLU A 219 -1.28 -9.79 3.47
N THR A 220 -0.22 -9.23 4.06
CA THR A 220 1.10 -9.07 3.43
C THR A 220 2.11 -9.89 4.21
N ILE A 221 2.88 -10.71 3.50
CA ILE A 221 3.91 -11.58 4.07
C ILE A 221 5.27 -11.18 3.51
N VAL A 222 6.27 -11.10 4.40
CA VAL A 222 7.66 -10.81 4.02
C VAL A 222 8.57 -11.90 4.53
N GLY A 223 9.28 -12.56 3.63
CA GLY A 223 10.26 -13.59 3.96
C GLY A 223 11.70 -13.13 3.77
N GLY A 224 12.63 -13.83 4.42
CA GLY A 224 14.06 -13.56 4.31
C GLY A 224 14.55 -12.31 5.05
N VAL A 225 13.75 -11.80 5.97
CA VAL A 225 14.10 -10.62 6.77
C VAL A 225 15.19 -10.99 7.80
N PRO A 226 16.31 -10.26 7.88
CA PRO A 226 17.32 -10.52 8.91
C PRO A 226 16.77 -10.21 10.30
N VAL A 227 17.25 -10.92 11.32
CA VAL A 227 16.96 -10.65 12.72
C VAL A 227 17.38 -9.22 13.08
N GLY A 228 16.61 -8.51 13.91
CA GLY A 228 17.02 -7.25 14.50
C GLY A 228 16.91 -6.03 13.60
N LEU A 229 15.97 -6.00 12.63
CA LEU A 229 15.50 -4.74 12.05
C LEU A 229 14.49 -4.10 13.00
N GLY A 230 14.54 -2.79 13.16
CA GLY A 230 13.83 -2.07 14.21
C GLY A 230 14.59 -2.06 15.54
N SER A 231 13.97 -1.55 16.59
CA SER A 231 14.62 -1.45 17.91
C SER A 231 13.63 -1.42 19.05
N TYR A 232 13.97 -2.04 20.17
CA TYR A 232 13.23 -1.95 21.43
C TYR A 232 13.62 -0.72 22.27
N VAL A 233 14.68 -0.06 21.92
CA VAL A 233 15.33 0.98 22.74
C VAL A 233 14.41 2.18 22.99
N HIS A 234 13.58 2.53 21.98
CA HIS A 234 12.62 3.62 22.11
C HIS A 234 11.35 3.29 21.30
N TRP A 235 10.18 3.82 21.72
CA TRP A 235 8.88 3.48 21.15
C TRP A 235 8.75 3.78 19.65
N ASP A 236 9.35 4.88 19.16
CA ASP A 236 9.30 5.31 17.75
C ASP A 236 10.27 4.57 16.83
N ARG A 237 11.12 3.69 17.40
CA ARG A 237 12.03 2.83 16.65
C ARG A 237 11.52 1.42 16.46
N LYS A 238 10.37 1.09 17.03
CA LYS A 238 9.72 -0.21 16.83
C LYS A 238 9.25 -0.36 15.39
N LEU A 239 9.69 -1.41 14.71
CA LEU A 239 9.40 -1.60 13.30
C LEU A 239 7.94 -1.99 13.05
N ASP A 240 7.33 -2.80 13.90
CA ASP A 240 5.90 -3.11 13.87
C ASP A 240 5.04 -1.83 13.93
N ALA A 241 5.39 -0.89 14.82
CA ALA A 241 4.72 0.41 14.91
C ALA A 241 4.89 1.25 13.63
N LYS A 242 6.08 1.30 13.04
CA LYS A 242 6.34 2.00 11.78
C LYS A 242 5.55 1.39 10.61
N ILE A 243 5.49 0.06 10.53
CA ILE A 243 4.68 -0.66 9.52
C ILE A 243 3.19 -0.37 9.73
N ALA A 244 2.70 -0.43 10.97
CA ALA A 244 1.30 -0.12 11.30
C ALA A 244 0.94 1.31 10.89
N GLN A 245 1.77 2.31 11.20
CA GLN A 245 1.60 3.70 10.78
C GLN A 245 1.50 3.82 9.25
N ALA A 246 2.41 3.18 8.52
CA ALA A 246 2.42 3.21 7.06
C ALA A 246 1.15 2.60 6.47
N ILE A 247 0.69 1.45 6.99
CA ILE A 247 -0.53 0.78 6.51
C ILE A 247 -1.78 1.62 6.82
N VAL A 248 -1.94 2.13 8.05
CA VAL A 248 -3.10 2.98 8.42
C VAL A 248 -3.12 4.29 7.62
N SER A 249 -1.97 4.77 7.13
CA SER A 249 -1.88 5.94 6.26
C SER A 249 -2.45 5.72 4.85
N ILE A 250 -2.71 4.47 4.45
CA ILE A 250 -3.33 4.17 3.15
C ILE A 250 -4.81 4.56 3.19
N ASN A 251 -5.29 5.16 2.10
CA ASN A 251 -6.69 5.54 1.97
C ASN A 251 -7.62 4.35 2.28
N ALA A 252 -8.63 4.58 3.12
CA ALA A 252 -9.64 3.63 3.58
C ALA A 252 -9.16 2.54 4.57
N PHE A 253 -7.89 2.43 4.91
CA PHE A 253 -7.44 1.50 5.95
C PHE A 253 -7.86 1.98 7.34
N LYS A 254 -8.31 1.05 8.22
CA LYS A 254 -8.89 1.33 9.54
C LYS A 254 -8.33 0.50 10.69
N GLY A 255 -7.53 -0.50 10.39
CA GLY A 255 -6.89 -1.34 11.40
C GLY A 255 -5.73 -2.14 10.82
N VAL A 256 -4.85 -2.55 11.71
CA VAL A 256 -3.67 -3.36 11.41
C VAL A 256 -3.50 -4.38 12.52
N GLU A 257 -3.09 -5.60 12.19
CA GLU A 257 -2.69 -6.62 13.15
C GLU A 257 -1.47 -7.41 12.63
N PHE A 258 -0.70 -7.97 13.55
CA PHE A 258 0.46 -8.80 13.26
C PHE A 258 0.25 -10.21 13.81
N GLY A 259 0.61 -11.25 13.05
CA GLY A 259 0.45 -12.63 13.44
C GLY A 259 -0.99 -12.97 13.86
N LEU A 260 -1.19 -13.44 15.11
CA LEU A 260 -2.52 -13.70 15.67
C LEU A 260 -3.35 -12.43 15.88
N GLY A 261 -2.70 -11.25 15.96
CA GLY A 261 -3.38 -9.97 16.08
C GLY A 261 -4.36 -9.94 17.27
N PHE A 262 -5.59 -9.49 17.03
CA PHE A 262 -6.64 -9.41 18.06
C PHE A 262 -6.99 -10.77 18.68
N LYS A 263 -6.79 -11.90 17.96
CA LYS A 263 -7.04 -13.24 18.49
C LYS A 263 -6.17 -13.56 19.71
N SER A 264 -4.98 -12.98 19.80
CA SER A 264 -4.08 -13.18 20.96
C SER A 264 -4.70 -12.75 22.28
N GLY A 265 -5.61 -11.76 22.27
CA GLY A 265 -6.33 -11.30 23.45
C GLY A 265 -7.32 -12.32 24.05
N PHE A 266 -7.64 -13.38 23.32
CA PHE A 266 -8.55 -14.45 23.78
C PHE A 266 -7.80 -15.73 24.22
N LEU A 267 -6.46 -15.71 24.17
CA LEU A 267 -5.60 -16.87 24.41
C LEU A 267 -4.71 -16.65 25.63
N LYS A 268 -4.27 -17.77 26.24
CA LYS A 268 -3.28 -17.73 27.32
C LYS A 268 -1.88 -17.47 26.76
N GLY A 269 -0.98 -16.89 27.54
CA GLY A 269 0.39 -16.60 27.11
C GLY A 269 1.11 -17.81 26.50
N SER A 270 0.97 -18.99 27.10
CA SER A 270 1.56 -20.25 26.58
C SER A 270 1.01 -20.70 25.21
N GLN A 271 -0.11 -20.16 24.77
CA GLN A 271 -0.72 -20.44 23.47
C GLN A 271 -0.35 -19.40 22.41
N VAL A 272 0.19 -18.25 22.84
CA VAL A 272 0.55 -17.14 21.97
C VAL A 272 2.06 -17.08 21.73
N MET A 273 2.87 -17.25 22.80
CA MET A 273 4.32 -17.06 22.69
C MET A 273 4.96 -18.15 21.83
N ASP A 274 5.79 -17.73 20.87
CA ASP A 274 6.52 -18.61 19.96
C ASP A 274 7.74 -19.19 20.69
N SER A 275 7.70 -20.50 21.01
CA SER A 275 8.80 -21.16 21.71
C SER A 275 10.07 -21.18 20.87
N ILE A 276 11.21 -21.00 21.53
CA ILE A 276 12.53 -20.90 20.90
C ILE A 276 13.23 -22.24 21.02
N SER A 277 13.82 -22.69 19.93
CA SER A 277 14.76 -23.84 19.91
C SER A 277 16.02 -23.46 19.13
N TRP A 278 17.03 -24.32 19.22
CA TRP A 278 18.29 -24.13 18.53
C TRP A 278 18.72 -25.40 17.85
N THR A 279 19.22 -25.30 16.65
CA THR A 279 19.86 -26.41 15.92
C THR A 279 21.21 -25.94 15.35
N LYS A 280 22.14 -26.86 15.17
CA LYS A 280 23.46 -26.56 14.62
C LYS A 280 23.39 -25.98 13.18
N ASP A 281 22.38 -26.42 12.42
CA ASP A 281 22.24 -26.05 11.00
C ASP A 281 21.46 -24.75 10.78
N GLN A 282 20.53 -24.42 11.68
CA GLN A 282 19.60 -23.30 11.52
C GLN A 282 19.78 -22.17 12.58
N GLY A 283 20.59 -22.42 13.60
CA GLY A 283 20.68 -21.50 14.74
C GLY A 283 19.38 -21.45 15.56
N TYR A 284 19.01 -20.28 16.04
CA TYR A 284 17.77 -20.06 16.79
C TYR A 284 16.56 -19.98 15.85
N ILE A 285 15.59 -20.83 16.09
CA ILE A 285 14.32 -20.91 15.32
C ILE A 285 13.12 -20.77 16.28
N ARG A 286 11.98 -20.34 15.74
CA ARG A 286 10.68 -20.35 16.43
C ARG A 286 9.86 -21.53 15.95
N GLN A 287 9.15 -22.18 16.89
CA GLN A 287 8.30 -23.35 16.59
C GLN A 287 6.94 -22.96 15.99
N SER A 288 6.57 -21.69 16.12
CA SER A 288 5.38 -21.05 15.56
C SER A 288 5.69 -19.61 15.18
N ASN A 289 4.78 -18.93 14.52
CA ASN A 289 4.92 -17.52 14.16
C ASN A 289 3.65 -16.74 14.54
N ASN A 290 3.19 -16.95 15.76
CA ASN A 290 2.00 -16.33 16.30
C ASN A 290 2.14 -14.80 16.46
N LEU A 291 3.38 -14.34 16.70
CA LEU A 291 3.71 -12.92 16.85
C LEU A 291 3.98 -12.22 15.50
N GLY A 292 3.89 -12.97 14.38
CA GLY A 292 4.00 -12.41 13.04
C GLY A 292 5.38 -11.84 12.69
N GLY A 293 6.47 -12.47 13.18
CA GLY A 293 7.84 -12.12 12.87
C GLY A 293 8.45 -11.02 13.74
N PHE A 294 7.77 -10.61 14.82
CA PHE A 294 8.23 -9.53 15.71
C PHE A 294 8.36 -9.94 17.16
N GLU A 295 9.46 -9.49 17.79
CA GLU A 295 9.68 -9.53 19.21
C GLU A 295 10.23 -8.18 19.69
N GLY A 296 9.57 -7.53 20.65
CA GLY A 296 9.97 -6.24 21.18
C GLY A 296 10.07 -5.09 20.15
N GLY A 297 9.35 -5.20 19.03
CA GLY A 297 9.41 -4.22 17.93
C GLY A 297 10.57 -4.43 16.95
N MET A 298 11.21 -5.59 17.00
CA MET A 298 12.29 -6.00 16.10
C MET A 298 11.92 -7.28 15.37
N THR A 299 12.44 -7.45 14.16
CA THR A 299 12.32 -8.72 13.44
C THR A 299 13.08 -9.84 14.14
N ASN A 300 12.49 -11.04 14.18
CA ASN A 300 13.06 -12.21 14.85
C ASN A 300 13.59 -13.29 13.89
N GLY A 301 13.56 -13.01 12.57
CA GLY A 301 14.00 -13.93 11.52
C GLY A 301 12.87 -14.74 10.87
N GLU A 302 11.74 -14.90 11.55
CA GLU A 302 10.53 -15.49 10.96
C GLU A 302 9.89 -14.55 9.94
N PRO A 303 9.06 -15.06 9.03
CA PRO A 303 8.32 -14.19 8.10
C PRO A 303 7.47 -13.14 8.83
N ILE A 304 7.53 -11.91 8.37
CA ILE A 304 6.58 -10.88 8.82
C ILE A 304 5.22 -11.22 8.24
N VAL A 305 4.21 -11.31 9.11
CA VAL A 305 2.80 -11.52 8.74
C VAL A 305 2.01 -10.33 9.29
N VAL A 306 1.53 -9.48 8.39
CA VAL A 306 0.75 -8.29 8.75
C VAL A 306 -0.55 -8.23 7.95
N ARG A 307 -1.67 -7.95 8.65
CA ARG A 307 -2.99 -7.75 8.04
C ARG A 307 -3.43 -6.32 8.19
N GLY A 308 -4.06 -5.82 7.14
CA GLY A 308 -4.68 -4.49 7.12
C GLY A 308 -6.14 -4.58 6.70
N VAL A 309 -7.04 -3.95 7.45
CA VAL A 309 -8.45 -3.88 7.09
C VAL A 309 -8.75 -2.60 6.33
N MET A 310 -9.30 -2.77 5.12
CA MET A 310 -9.82 -1.69 4.30
C MET A 310 -11.33 -1.60 4.44
N LYS A 311 -11.86 -0.45 4.89
CA LYS A 311 -13.30 -0.20 4.87
C LYS A 311 -13.82 -0.11 3.43
N PRO A 312 -15.14 -0.28 3.19
CA PRO A 312 -15.76 -0.02 1.90
C PRO A 312 -15.44 1.37 1.36
N ILE A 313 -15.41 1.51 0.04
CA ILE A 313 -15.20 2.80 -0.62
C ILE A 313 -16.39 3.73 -0.30
N PRO A 314 -16.16 4.99 0.12
CA PRO A 314 -17.25 5.87 0.59
C PRO A 314 -18.13 6.45 -0.52
N THR A 315 -17.74 6.28 -1.78
CA THR A 315 -18.54 6.74 -2.93
C THR A 315 -19.46 5.62 -3.39
N LEU A 316 -20.75 5.78 -3.13
CA LEU A 316 -21.80 4.80 -3.45
C LEU A 316 -22.62 5.29 -4.64
N TYR A 317 -23.01 4.39 -5.57
CA TYR A 317 -24.00 4.70 -6.61
C TYR A 317 -25.42 4.81 -6.04
N LYS A 318 -25.66 4.25 -4.85
CA LYS A 318 -26.82 4.52 -4.00
C LYS A 318 -26.40 5.46 -2.87
N PRO A 319 -26.33 6.78 -3.10
CA PRO A 319 -25.69 7.71 -2.21
C PRO A 319 -26.45 7.83 -0.87
N LEU A 320 -25.68 7.92 0.21
CA LEU A 320 -26.22 8.19 1.53
C LEU A 320 -26.69 9.65 1.62
N MET A 321 -27.51 9.96 2.64
CA MET A 321 -27.88 11.34 2.95
C MET A 321 -26.67 12.11 3.45
N SER A 322 -26.61 13.36 3.05
CA SER A 322 -25.63 14.36 3.38
C SER A 322 -26.32 15.73 3.50
N VAL A 323 -25.58 16.80 3.36
CA VAL A 323 -26.08 18.17 3.36
C VAL A 323 -25.43 18.99 2.25
N ASP A 324 -26.11 20.01 1.76
CA ASP A 324 -25.51 21.06 0.93
C ASP A 324 -24.75 22.04 1.86
N ILE A 325 -23.47 22.30 1.61
CA ILE A 325 -22.65 23.16 2.49
C ILE A 325 -23.00 24.65 2.40
N ASP A 326 -23.69 25.09 1.34
CA ASP A 326 -24.10 26.47 1.16
C ASP A 326 -25.43 26.76 1.88
N THR A 327 -26.39 25.85 1.79
CA THR A 327 -27.75 26.03 2.32
C THR A 327 -27.99 25.34 3.66
N HIS A 328 -27.15 24.37 4.02
CA HIS A 328 -27.30 23.43 5.15
C HIS A 328 -28.55 22.54 5.08
N GLU A 329 -29.19 22.48 3.93
CA GLU A 329 -30.38 21.64 3.72
C GLU A 329 -29.95 20.18 3.46
N PRO A 330 -30.76 19.19 3.88
CA PRO A 330 -30.51 17.80 3.60
C PRO A 330 -30.43 17.53 2.08
N TYR A 331 -29.40 16.84 1.65
CA TYR A 331 -29.17 16.48 0.26
C TYR A 331 -28.49 15.11 0.14
N ARG A 332 -28.53 14.49 -1.01
CA ARG A 332 -27.76 13.27 -1.26
C ARG A 332 -26.29 13.58 -1.48
N ALA A 333 -25.42 12.73 -0.96
CA ALA A 333 -23.96 12.84 -1.17
C ALA A 333 -23.61 12.84 -2.66
N THR A 334 -22.56 13.55 -3.03
CA THR A 334 -22.03 13.56 -4.40
C THR A 334 -21.66 12.14 -4.86
N VAL A 335 -22.10 11.76 -6.06
CA VAL A 335 -21.73 10.52 -6.71
C VAL A 335 -20.60 10.79 -7.70
N GLU A 336 -19.43 10.25 -7.41
CA GLU A 336 -18.30 10.20 -8.34
C GLU A 336 -18.14 8.77 -8.88
N ARG A 337 -17.38 8.59 -9.96
CA ARG A 337 -17.07 7.25 -10.45
C ARG A 337 -16.34 6.43 -9.37
N SER A 338 -16.87 5.26 -9.05
CA SER A 338 -16.34 4.37 -8.04
C SER A 338 -16.40 2.92 -8.49
N ASP A 339 -15.51 2.12 -7.94
CA ASP A 339 -15.50 0.66 -8.10
C ASP A 339 -16.28 0.03 -6.93
N PRO A 340 -16.88 -1.16 -7.08
CA PRO A 340 -17.54 -1.86 -5.97
C PRO A 340 -16.52 -2.29 -4.90
N THR A 341 -15.26 -2.47 -5.27
CA THR A 341 -14.15 -2.76 -4.36
C THR A 341 -12.82 -2.30 -4.94
N ALA A 342 -11.85 -2.04 -4.07
CA ALA A 342 -10.46 -1.75 -4.45
C ALA A 342 -9.45 -2.70 -3.79
N LEU A 343 -9.90 -3.81 -3.19
CA LEU A 343 -9.05 -4.71 -2.40
C LEU A 343 -7.81 -5.22 -3.17
N PRO A 344 -7.91 -5.72 -4.42
CA PRO A 344 -6.72 -6.16 -5.14
C PRO A 344 -5.68 -5.05 -5.33
N ALA A 345 -6.13 -3.83 -5.66
CA ALA A 345 -5.26 -2.67 -5.79
C ALA A 345 -4.66 -2.24 -4.44
N ALA A 346 -5.47 -2.26 -3.39
CA ALA A 346 -5.04 -1.92 -2.03
C ALA A 346 -3.98 -2.88 -1.50
N GLY A 347 -4.03 -4.16 -1.89
CA GLY A 347 -2.97 -5.14 -1.61
C GLY A 347 -1.62 -4.74 -2.19
N VAL A 348 -1.60 -4.30 -3.44
CA VAL A 348 -0.37 -3.80 -4.08
C VAL A 348 0.16 -2.54 -3.39
N VAL A 349 -0.73 -1.63 -2.95
CA VAL A 349 -0.33 -0.44 -2.18
C VAL A 349 0.22 -0.83 -0.81
N MET A 350 -0.42 -1.77 -0.11
CA MET A 350 0.04 -2.25 1.20
C MET A 350 1.42 -2.91 1.09
N GLU A 351 1.64 -3.78 0.10
CA GLU A 351 2.94 -4.37 -0.22
C GLU A 351 4.02 -3.29 -0.44
N ALA A 352 3.68 -2.24 -1.19
CA ALA A 352 4.59 -1.14 -1.51
C ALA A 352 4.99 -0.32 -0.28
N VAL A 353 4.06 0.03 0.61
CA VAL A 353 4.38 0.83 1.80
C VAL A 353 5.15 0.01 2.83
N VAL A 354 4.85 -1.29 2.98
CA VAL A 354 5.62 -2.22 3.84
C VAL A 354 7.05 -2.32 3.33
N ALA A 355 7.25 -2.52 2.01
CA ALA A 355 8.58 -2.56 1.42
C ALA A 355 9.37 -1.26 1.64
N THR A 356 8.70 -0.11 1.55
CA THR A 356 9.30 1.20 1.76
C THR A 356 9.80 1.38 3.20
N VAL A 357 9.02 0.96 4.19
CA VAL A 357 9.42 0.98 5.61
C VAL A 357 10.60 0.04 5.84
N LEU A 358 10.54 -1.18 5.33
CA LEU A 358 11.61 -2.17 5.49
C LEU A 358 12.94 -1.71 4.89
N VAL A 359 12.93 -1.13 3.69
CA VAL A 359 14.16 -0.58 3.09
C VAL A 359 14.73 0.54 3.95
N THR A 360 13.88 1.40 4.51
CA THR A 360 14.35 2.47 5.40
C THR A 360 15.09 1.89 6.61
N GLU A 361 14.53 0.86 7.25
CA GLU A 361 15.18 0.19 8.38
C GLU A 361 16.46 -0.58 7.98
N VAL A 362 16.46 -1.22 6.82
CA VAL A 362 17.65 -1.89 6.27
C VAL A 362 18.78 -0.88 6.07
N LEU A 363 18.50 0.26 5.45
CA LEU A 363 19.49 1.30 5.18
C LEU A 363 19.94 2.03 6.45
N GLU A 364 19.08 2.13 7.47
CA GLU A 364 19.46 2.66 8.79
C GLU A 364 20.43 1.70 9.51
N LYS A 365 20.13 0.38 9.50
CA LYS A 365 20.96 -0.63 10.16
C LYS A 365 22.29 -0.87 9.47
N PHE A 366 22.31 -0.96 8.13
CA PHE A 366 23.47 -1.37 7.34
C PHE A 366 24.20 -0.22 6.65
N SER A 367 23.66 0.99 6.70
CA SER A 367 24.28 2.29 6.36
C SER A 367 25.25 2.27 5.18
N SER A 368 24.75 2.10 3.95
CA SER A 368 25.61 1.96 2.76
C SER A 368 25.20 2.93 1.65
N ASP A 369 26.18 3.53 0.99
CA ASP A 369 25.99 4.45 -0.13
C ASP A 369 25.82 3.72 -1.48
N ASN A 370 26.17 2.43 -1.53
CA ASN A 370 26.06 1.64 -2.75
C ASN A 370 25.58 0.20 -2.47
N MET A 371 25.04 -0.43 -3.51
CA MET A 371 24.44 -1.76 -3.40
C MET A 371 25.44 -2.88 -3.13
N TYR A 372 26.72 -2.71 -3.49
CA TYR A 372 27.73 -3.73 -3.20
C TYR A 372 28.01 -3.81 -1.70
N GLU A 373 28.30 -2.69 -1.07
CA GLU A 373 28.54 -2.62 0.38
C GLU A 373 27.32 -3.05 1.18
N LEU A 374 26.12 -2.64 0.76
CA LEU A 374 24.86 -3.08 1.40
C LEU A 374 24.74 -4.61 1.41
N LYS A 375 25.03 -5.26 0.27
CA LYS A 375 24.97 -6.72 0.16
C LYS A 375 25.98 -7.40 1.06
N GLU A 376 27.21 -6.92 1.07
CA GLU A 376 28.28 -7.48 1.91
C GLU A 376 27.97 -7.29 3.41
N ALA A 377 27.47 -6.12 3.81
CA ALA A 377 27.07 -5.86 5.19
C ALA A 377 25.95 -6.79 5.66
N VAL A 378 24.90 -6.97 4.85
CA VAL A 378 23.79 -7.90 5.15
C VAL A 378 24.29 -9.35 5.22
N LYS A 379 25.15 -9.77 4.30
CA LYS A 379 25.74 -11.12 4.27
C LYS A 379 26.58 -11.38 5.52
N LEU A 380 27.45 -10.46 5.89
CA LEU A 380 28.29 -10.55 7.09
C LEU A 380 27.42 -10.64 8.36
N TYR A 381 26.37 -9.82 8.45
CA TYR A 381 25.48 -9.84 9.59
C TYR A 381 24.70 -11.15 9.69
N ARG A 382 24.18 -11.68 8.59
CA ARG A 382 23.50 -13.01 8.58
C ARG A 382 24.44 -14.12 9.03
N ASN A 383 25.70 -14.08 8.59
CA ASN A 383 26.69 -15.02 9.05
C ASN A 383 26.93 -14.92 10.57
N TYR A 384 27.01 -13.71 11.11
CA TYR A 384 27.08 -13.50 12.56
C TYR A 384 25.88 -14.11 13.29
N VAL A 385 24.65 -13.82 12.83
CA VAL A 385 23.41 -14.33 13.45
C VAL A 385 23.37 -15.85 13.48
N ASN A 386 23.84 -16.52 12.42
CA ASN A 386 23.88 -17.98 12.35
C ASN A 386 24.89 -18.62 13.31
N HIS A 387 25.84 -17.83 13.84
CA HIS A 387 26.87 -18.32 14.77
C HIS A 387 26.73 -17.73 16.18
N PHE A 388 25.70 -16.95 16.43
CA PHE A 388 25.40 -16.35 17.74
C PHE A 388 24.98 -17.41 18.81
#